data_19564eb6a8f8ee09a80b64f62df05ab7
#
_entry.id   19564eb6a8f8ee09a80b64f62df05ab7
#
_cell.length_a   1.000
_cell.length_b   1.000
_cell.length_c   1.000
_cell.angle_alpha   90.00
_cell.angle_beta   90.00
_cell.angle_gamma   90.00
#
_symmetry.space_group_name_H-M   'P 1'
#
loop_
_entity.id
_entity.type
_entity.pdbx_description
1 polymer ?
#
loop_
_entity_poly.entity_id
_entity_poly.type
_entity_poly.pdbx_seq_one_letter_code
_entity_poly.pdbx_strand_id
1 'polypeptide(L)'
;MTNSEPNIQTASAESLSRESAIASEQVEKATAVTYAEEIETVIASMAVDQKVMVGQNEAGGHLWKFKYGSVEVFVQLSGETEDDTLTVWAFVLQLPAKNEAQLMRKILEMNWLSTLESHFAIVDNQVAVISTRAIAEISAGEISRIITIVATIADDNDDLLQAEFGQ
;
A
#
# COMPACT_ATOMS: atom_id res chain seq x y z
N MET A 1 -49.58 -29.59 37.90
CA MET A 1 -49.63 -28.41 37.01
C MET A 1 -48.28 -27.70 37.15
N THR A 2 -47.34 -27.99 36.26
CA THR A 2 -46.04 -27.32 36.20
C THR A 2 -45.99 -26.62 34.86
N ASN A 3 -46.09 -25.28 34.92
CA ASN A 3 -45.89 -24.40 33.77
C ASN A 3 -44.39 -24.30 33.49
N SER A 4 -43.96 -24.80 32.33
CA SER A 4 -42.66 -24.49 31.78
C SER A 4 -42.81 -23.26 30.88
N GLU A 5 -42.28 -22.12 31.30
CA GLU A 5 -42.13 -20.96 30.43
C GLU A 5 -40.98 -21.23 29.47
N PRO A 6 -41.14 -20.95 28.17
CA PRO A 6 -40.04 -21.04 27.22
C PRO A 6 -39.11 -19.86 27.42
N ASN A 7 -37.79 -20.13 27.43
CA ASN A 7 -36.70 -19.19 27.59
C ASN A 7 -36.56 -18.30 26.33
N ILE A 8 -37.24 -17.15 26.32
CA ILE A 8 -37.23 -16.17 25.21
C ILE A 8 -35.94 -15.32 25.20
N GLN A 9 -35.17 -15.30 26.29
CA GLN A 9 -33.99 -14.41 26.44
C GLN A 9 -32.75 -14.89 25.72
N THR A 10 -32.57 -16.18 25.50
CA THR A 10 -31.36 -16.69 24.80
C THR A 10 -31.43 -16.51 23.27
N ALA A 11 -32.61 -16.62 22.67
CA ALA A 11 -32.78 -16.41 21.23
C ALA A 11 -32.53 -14.94 20.79
N SER A 12 -32.82 -13.97 21.66
CA SER A 12 -32.64 -12.55 21.37
C SER A 12 -31.15 -12.12 21.37
N ALA A 13 -30.33 -12.70 22.26
CA ALA A 13 -28.91 -12.38 22.36
C ALA A 13 -28.09 -12.96 21.19
N GLU A 14 -28.45 -14.18 20.74
CA GLU A 14 -27.79 -14.79 19.58
C GLU A 14 -28.15 -14.11 18.26
N SER A 15 -29.38 -13.62 18.08
CA SER A 15 -29.80 -12.88 16.89
C SER A 15 -29.10 -11.52 16.80
N LEU A 16 -29.02 -10.80 17.92
CA LEU A 16 -28.29 -9.50 17.98
C LEU A 16 -26.79 -9.67 17.73
N SER A 17 -26.20 -10.75 18.21
CA SER A 17 -24.77 -11.06 17.97
C SER A 17 -24.51 -11.40 16.50
N ARG A 18 -25.40 -12.12 15.84
CA ARG A 18 -25.30 -12.43 14.40
C ARG A 18 -25.52 -11.21 13.53
N GLU A 19 -26.49 -10.37 13.85
CA GLU A 19 -26.74 -9.11 13.12
C GLU A 19 -25.56 -8.15 13.27
N SER A 20 -24.94 -8.07 14.45
CA SER A 20 -23.75 -7.26 14.68
C SER A 20 -22.54 -7.80 13.90
N ALA A 21 -22.36 -9.12 13.82
CA ALA A 21 -21.26 -9.72 13.03
C ALA A 21 -21.45 -9.50 11.52
N ILE A 22 -22.69 -9.65 11.02
CA ILE A 22 -22.99 -9.38 9.60
C ILE A 22 -22.82 -7.90 9.27
N ALA A 23 -23.20 -7.00 10.17
CA ALA A 23 -23.04 -5.57 9.97
C ALA A 23 -21.54 -5.17 9.95
N SER A 24 -20.71 -5.74 10.83
CA SER A 24 -19.26 -5.49 10.83
C SER A 24 -18.60 -6.02 9.54
N GLU A 25 -18.92 -7.24 9.09
CA GLU A 25 -18.41 -7.81 7.85
C GLU A 25 -18.82 -6.98 6.61
N GLN A 26 -20.04 -6.46 6.57
CA GLN A 26 -20.51 -5.60 5.49
C GLN A 26 -19.83 -4.22 5.48
N VAL A 27 -19.54 -3.67 6.67
CA VAL A 27 -18.79 -2.40 6.79
C VAL A 27 -17.35 -2.59 6.35
N GLU A 28 -16.66 -3.66 6.77
CA GLU A 28 -15.31 -3.98 6.35
C GLU A 28 -15.22 -4.14 4.83
N LYS A 29 -16.14 -4.88 4.23
CA LYS A 29 -16.18 -5.08 2.77
C LYS A 29 -16.47 -3.79 2.00
N ALA A 30 -17.38 -2.95 2.49
CA ALA A 30 -17.66 -1.64 1.89
C ALA A 30 -16.45 -0.69 2.01
N THR A 31 -15.72 -0.74 3.13
CA THR A 31 -14.51 0.06 3.36
C THR A 31 -13.37 -0.37 2.43
N ALA A 32 -13.15 -1.66 2.25
CA ALA A 32 -12.11 -2.19 1.36
C ALA A 32 -12.33 -1.79 -0.11
N VAL A 33 -13.57 -1.85 -0.60
CA VAL A 33 -13.94 -1.34 -1.95
C VAL A 33 -13.61 0.14 -2.06
N THR A 34 -13.88 0.92 -1.02
CA THR A 34 -13.55 2.36 -1.01
C THR A 34 -12.05 2.63 -1.10
N TYR A 35 -11.20 1.85 -0.43
CA TYR A 35 -9.74 2.00 -0.53
C TYR A 35 -9.21 1.68 -1.93
N ALA A 36 -9.70 0.62 -2.56
CA ALA A 36 -9.30 0.28 -3.92
C ALA A 36 -9.71 1.38 -4.93
N GLU A 37 -10.94 1.88 -4.85
CA GLU A 37 -11.43 2.98 -5.69
C GLU A 37 -10.64 4.27 -5.46
N GLU A 38 -10.27 4.57 -4.23
CA GLU A 38 -9.46 5.74 -3.89
C GLU A 38 -8.05 5.64 -4.48
N ILE A 39 -7.41 4.47 -4.33
CA ILE A 39 -6.10 4.19 -4.92
C ILE A 39 -6.15 4.37 -6.45
N GLU A 40 -7.15 3.82 -7.12
CA GLU A 40 -7.33 3.95 -8.57
C GLU A 40 -7.54 5.41 -8.99
N THR A 41 -8.30 6.17 -8.23
CA THR A 41 -8.51 7.62 -8.48
C THR A 41 -7.19 8.38 -8.38
N VAL A 42 -6.38 8.12 -7.35
CA VAL A 42 -5.06 8.75 -7.19
C VAL A 42 -4.14 8.37 -8.35
N ILE A 43 -4.04 7.08 -8.68
CA ILE A 43 -3.19 6.60 -9.78
C ILE A 43 -3.62 7.24 -11.10
N ALA A 44 -4.92 7.30 -11.39
CA ALA A 44 -5.46 7.90 -12.62
C ALA A 44 -5.09 9.39 -12.75
N SER A 45 -4.94 10.10 -11.62
CA SER A 45 -4.52 11.51 -11.60
C SER A 45 -3.01 11.72 -11.86
N MET A 46 -2.19 10.70 -11.63
CA MET A 46 -0.72 10.76 -11.67
C MET A 46 -0.10 10.07 -12.89
N ALA A 47 -0.74 9.04 -13.42
CA ALA A 47 -0.17 8.20 -14.48
C ALA A 47 -0.07 8.96 -15.82
N VAL A 48 1.13 8.92 -16.41
CA VAL A 48 1.42 9.61 -17.69
C VAL A 48 0.70 8.95 -18.87
N ASP A 49 0.58 7.61 -18.87
CA ASP A 49 0.11 6.82 -20.02
C ASP A 49 -1.23 6.08 -19.80
N GLN A 50 -1.93 6.30 -18.71
CA GLN A 50 -3.20 5.62 -18.34
C GLN A 50 -3.16 4.08 -18.39
N LYS A 51 -2.01 3.46 -18.52
CA LYS A 51 -1.84 2.00 -18.49
C LYS A 51 -1.61 1.55 -17.05
N VAL A 52 -2.68 1.42 -16.32
CA VAL A 52 -2.66 0.79 -15.00
C VAL A 52 -2.82 -0.72 -15.20
N MET A 53 -1.83 -1.50 -14.83
CA MET A 53 -1.96 -2.95 -14.75
C MET A 53 -2.45 -3.31 -13.37
N VAL A 54 -3.57 -4.01 -13.29
CA VAL A 54 -4.16 -4.48 -12.03
C VAL A 54 -4.03 -5.98 -11.95
N GLY A 55 -3.41 -6.49 -10.88
CA GLY A 55 -3.40 -7.89 -10.50
C GLY A 55 -4.23 -8.08 -9.24
N GLN A 56 -4.93 -9.20 -9.13
CA GLN A 56 -5.59 -9.63 -7.88
C GLN A 56 -4.96 -10.94 -7.42
N ASN A 57 -4.79 -11.08 -6.10
CA ASN A 57 -4.40 -12.34 -5.50
C ASN A 57 -5.63 -13.10 -4.96
N GLU A 58 -5.45 -14.39 -4.66
CA GLU A 58 -6.54 -15.26 -4.13
C GLU A 58 -7.05 -14.82 -2.75
N ALA A 59 -6.29 -13.99 -2.01
CA ALA A 59 -6.63 -13.46 -0.69
C ALA A 59 -7.37 -12.11 -0.73
N GLY A 60 -7.79 -11.62 -1.92
CA GLY A 60 -8.49 -10.35 -2.09
C GLY A 60 -7.57 -9.13 -2.19
N GLY A 61 -6.26 -9.32 -2.19
CA GLY A 61 -5.31 -8.22 -2.37
C GLY A 61 -5.21 -7.74 -3.81
N HIS A 62 -4.86 -6.48 -3.98
CA HIS A 62 -4.73 -5.82 -5.28
C HIS A 62 -3.29 -5.34 -5.48
N LEU A 63 -2.82 -5.38 -6.72
CA LEU A 63 -1.54 -4.83 -7.14
C LEU A 63 -1.74 -3.96 -8.38
N TRP A 64 -1.43 -2.69 -8.28
CA TRP A 64 -1.41 -1.75 -9.39
C TRP A 64 0.02 -1.41 -9.78
N LYS A 65 0.23 -1.18 -11.05
CA LYS A 65 1.49 -0.71 -11.63
C LYS A 65 1.21 0.42 -12.61
N PHE A 66 1.90 1.52 -12.47
CA PHE A 66 1.78 2.66 -13.38
C PHE A 66 3.12 3.36 -13.57
N LYS A 67 3.23 4.16 -14.63
CA LYS A 67 4.42 4.96 -14.90
C LYS A 67 4.24 6.38 -14.39
N TYR A 68 5.27 6.87 -13.66
CA TYR A 68 5.37 8.25 -13.21
C TYR A 68 6.77 8.78 -13.57
N GLY A 69 6.85 9.84 -14.39
CA GLY A 69 8.12 10.31 -14.92
C GLY A 69 8.92 9.18 -15.59
N SER A 70 10.13 8.93 -15.11
CA SER A 70 11.01 7.86 -15.58
C SER A 70 10.78 6.51 -14.91
N VAL A 71 10.14 6.45 -13.73
CA VAL A 71 10.01 5.26 -12.90
C VAL A 71 8.69 4.50 -13.08
N GLU A 72 8.71 3.20 -12.81
CA GLU A 72 7.53 2.38 -12.60
C GLU A 72 7.18 2.32 -11.12
N VAL A 73 5.97 2.72 -10.77
CA VAL A 73 5.46 2.72 -9.39
C VAL A 73 4.51 1.55 -9.21
N PHE A 74 4.69 0.83 -8.13
CA PHE A 74 3.85 -0.29 -7.70
C PHE A 74 3.09 0.11 -6.44
N VAL A 75 1.81 -0.23 -6.40
CA VAL A 75 0.93 -0.02 -5.24
C VAL A 75 0.27 -1.35 -4.91
N GLN A 76 0.44 -1.83 -3.70
CA GLN A 76 -0.14 -3.09 -3.24
C GLN A 76 -1.03 -2.85 -2.03
N LEU A 77 -2.26 -3.34 -2.13
CA LEU A 77 -3.16 -3.54 -1.02
C LEU A 77 -3.14 -5.05 -0.68
N SER A 78 -2.74 -5.45 0.54
CA SER A 78 -2.52 -6.86 0.84
C SER A 78 -3.81 -7.66 1.01
N GLY A 79 -4.90 -7.00 1.40
CA GLY A 79 -6.22 -7.59 1.62
C GLY A 79 -7.26 -6.52 1.98
N GLU A 80 -8.37 -6.94 2.57
CA GLU A 80 -9.57 -6.14 2.79
C GLU A 80 -9.87 -5.85 4.28
N THR A 81 -8.95 -6.21 5.20
CA THR A 81 -9.16 -6.04 6.65
C THR A 81 -8.31 -4.90 7.23
N GLU A 82 -8.65 -4.41 8.41
CA GLU A 82 -7.88 -3.36 9.10
C GLU A 82 -6.45 -3.76 9.43
N ASP A 83 -6.15 -5.06 9.52
CA ASP A 83 -4.80 -5.60 9.73
C ASP A 83 -3.96 -5.64 8.45
N ASP A 84 -4.57 -5.38 7.30
CA ASP A 84 -3.92 -5.35 6.01
C ASP A 84 -3.12 -4.06 5.80
N THR A 85 -2.29 -4.06 4.76
CA THR A 85 -1.34 -2.98 4.50
C THR A 85 -1.47 -2.42 3.09
N LEU A 86 -1.24 -1.11 2.99
CA LEU A 86 -0.92 -0.42 1.75
C LEU A 86 0.60 -0.30 1.67
N THR A 87 1.20 -0.90 0.63
CA THR A 87 2.63 -0.77 0.32
C THR A 87 2.80 -0.14 -1.04
N VAL A 88 3.63 0.89 -1.11
CA VAL A 88 3.98 1.57 -2.36
C VAL A 88 5.48 1.51 -2.53
N TRP A 89 5.96 1.14 -3.74
CA TRP A 89 7.39 1.15 -4.04
C TRP A 89 7.68 1.45 -5.50
N ALA A 90 8.90 1.92 -5.76
CA ALA A 90 9.45 2.11 -7.10
C ALA A 90 10.93 1.75 -7.10
N PHE A 91 11.40 1.04 -8.11
CA PHE A 91 12.81 0.68 -8.27
C PHE A 91 13.58 1.82 -8.92
N VAL A 92 14.77 2.11 -8.38
CA VAL A 92 15.60 3.24 -8.82
C VAL A 92 17.00 2.81 -9.31
N LEU A 93 17.53 1.66 -8.88
CA LEU A 93 18.84 1.18 -9.30
C LEU A 93 18.96 -0.34 -9.19
N GLN A 94 19.49 -0.97 -10.22
CA GLN A 94 19.81 -2.40 -10.20
C GLN A 94 21.13 -2.65 -9.47
N LEU A 95 21.21 -3.71 -8.65
CA LEU A 95 22.44 -4.21 -8.04
C LEU A 95 22.99 -5.41 -8.84
N PRO A 96 24.30 -5.66 -8.83
CA PRO A 96 25.34 -4.89 -8.15
C PRO A 96 25.59 -3.54 -8.78
N ALA A 97 25.99 -2.55 -7.97
CA ALA A 97 26.30 -1.19 -8.38
C ALA A 97 27.79 -0.91 -8.28
N LYS A 98 28.24 0.17 -8.94
CA LYS A 98 29.58 0.69 -8.70
C LYS A 98 29.65 1.24 -7.28
N ASN A 99 30.77 0.95 -6.59
CA ASN A 99 31.04 1.51 -5.26
C ASN A 99 29.87 1.38 -4.26
N GLU A 100 29.36 0.15 -4.09
CA GLU A 100 28.18 -0.13 -3.24
C GLU A 100 28.30 0.41 -1.82
N ALA A 101 29.49 0.42 -1.22
CA ALA A 101 29.69 0.96 0.11
C ALA A 101 29.35 2.47 0.19
N GLN A 102 29.72 3.22 -0.84
CA GLN A 102 29.38 4.64 -0.94
C GLN A 102 27.89 4.84 -1.24
N LEU A 103 27.32 4.01 -2.13
CA LEU A 103 25.89 4.00 -2.41
C LEU A 103 25.09 3.77 -1.13
N MET A 104 25.41 2.70 -0.36
CA MET A 104 24.69 2.38 0.88
C MET A 104 24.77 3.52 1.90
N ARG A 105 25.94 4.14 2.07
CA ARG A 105 26.05 5.30 2.93
C ARG A 105 25.15 6.45 2.46
N LYS A 106 25.19 6.78 1.19
CA LYS A 106 24.39 7.87 0.59
C LYS A 106 22.90 7.67 0.83
N ILE A 107 22.34 6.50 0.49
CA ILE A 107 20.91 6.24 0.63
C ILE A 107 20.48 6.19 2.11
N LEU A 108 21.32 5.71 3.02
CA LEU A 108 21.03 5.75 4.45
C LEU A 108 21.02 7.17 5.02
N GLU A 109 21.92 8.04 4.55
CA GLU A 109 21.90 9.47 4.90
C GLU A 109 20.66 10.15 4.33
N MET A 110 20.26 9.83 3.10
CA MET A 110 19.03 10.33 2.46
C MET A 110 17.78 9.90 3.22
N ASN A 111 17.73 8.68 3.76
CA ASN A 111 16.62 8.20 4.60
C ASN A 111 16.36 9.07 5.83
N TRP A 112 17.40 9.74 6.35
CA TRP A 112 17.24 10.71 7.42
C TRP A 112 16.83 12.10 6.95
N LEU A 113 17.34 12.54 5.78
CA LEU A 113 17.31 13.95 5.37
C LEU A 113 16.14 14.30 4.44
N SER A 114 15.71 13.36 3.57
CA SER A 114 14.94 13.76 2.39
C SER A 114 13.85 12.78 1.93
N THR A 115 13.60 11.69 2.63
CA THR A 115 12.63 10.68 2.16
C THR A 115 11.25 10.75 2.82
N LEU A 116 11.03 11.69 3.74
CA LEU A 116 9.76 11.87 4.47
C LEU A 116 9.30 10.56 5.13
N GLU A 117 8.07 10.09 4.80
CA GLU A 117 7.52 8.82 5.30
C GLU A 117 7.94 7.60 4.48
N SER A 118 8.76 7.78 3.44
CA SER A 118 9.35 6.68 2.66
C SER A 118 10.80 6.42 3.06
N HIS A 119 11.40 5.41 2.51
CA HIS A 119 12.81 5.10 2.70
C HIS A 119 13.37 4.29 1.54
N PHE A 120 14.69 4.35 1.35
CA PHE A 120 15.39 3.44 0.45
C PHE A 120 15.57 2.08 1.11
N ALA A 121 15.31 1.03 0.35
CA ALA A 121 15.49 -0.37 0.74
C ALA A 121 16.08 -1.18 -0.40
N ILE A 122 16.55 -2.39 -0.12
CA ILE A 122 16.93 -3.36 -1.14
C ILE A 122 15.81 -4.41 -1.22
N VAL A 123 15.24 -4.55 -2.41
CA VAL A 123 14.18 -5.51 -2.72
C VAL A 123 14.58 -6.22 -4.01
N ASP A 124 14.60 -7.55 -4.02
CA ASP A 124 14.90 -8.38 -5.20
C ASP A 124 16.18 -7.94 -5.93
N ASN A 125 17.26 -7.69 -5.19
CA ASN A 125 18.55 -7.21 -5.70
C ASN A 125 18.47 -5.86 -6.45
N GLN A 126 17.55 -5.00 -6.07
CA GLN A 126 17.37 -3.64 -6.57
C GLN A 126 17.22 -2.66 -5.41
N VAL A 127 17.72 -1.44 -5.57
CA VAL A 127 17.40 -0.33 -4.68
C VAL A 127 16.02 0.19 -5.04
N ALA A 128 15.15 0.27 -4.06
CA ALA A 128 13.80 0.80 -4.19
C ALA A 128 13.55 1.91 -3.18
N VAL A 129 12.68 2.84 -3.54
CA VAL A 129 11.99 3.73 -2.59
C VAL A 129 10.69 3.04 -2.19
N ILE A 130 10.43 2.91 -0.89
CA ILE A 130 9.28 2.16 -0.37
C ILE A 130 8.63 2.89 0.81
N SER A 131 7.31 2.75 0.93
CA SER A 131 6.53 3.11 2.11
C SER A 131 5.45 2.07 2.36
N THR A 132 5.22 1.71 3.63
CA THR A 132 4.20 0.75 4.04
C THR A 132 3.40 1.30 5.22
N ARG A 133 2.07 1.20 5.16
CA ARG A 133 1.15 1.61 6.22
C ARG A 133 0.07 0.55 6.43
N ALA A 134 -0.35 0.33 7.68
CA ALA A 134 -1.60 -0.36 7.94
C ALA A 134 -2.77 0.46 7.38
N ILE A 135 -3.79 -0.21 6.85
CA ILE A 135 -4.96 0.48 6.29
C ILE A 135 -5.98 0.89 7.36
N ALA A 136 -5.83 0.40 8.59
CA ALA A 136 -6.64 0.85 9.71
C ALA A 136 -6.63 2.38 9.81
N GLU A 137 -7.80 2.99 9.75
CA GLU A 137 -8.02 4.43 9.86
C GLU A 137 -7.27 5.30 8.82
N ILE A 138 -6.75 4.71 7.74
CA ILE A 138 -6.07 5.48 6.69
C ILE A 138 -7.07 6.34 5.92
N SER A 139 -6.76 7.61 5.77
CA SER A 139 -7.58 8.55 4.99
C SER A 139 -7.20 8.56 3.50
N ALA A 140 -8.13 8.97 2.65
CA ALA A 140 -7.89 9.25 1.22
C ALA A 140 -6.69 10.18 0.99
N GLY A 141 -6.55 11.20 1.83
CA GLY A 141 -5.41 12.13 1.78
C GLY A 141 -4.08 11.46 2.10
N GLU A 142 -4.04 10.50 3.02
CA GLU A 142 -2.83 9.72 3.34
C GLU A 142 -2.48 8.75 2.21
N ILE A 143 -3.46 8.08 1.60
CA ILE A 143 -3.25 7.23 0.41
C ILE A 143 -2.61 8.06 -0.71
N SER A 144 -3.19 9.19 -1.05
CA SER A 144 -2.66 10.11 -2.07
C SER A 144 -1.24 10.57 -1.73
N ARG A 145 -1.00 10.95 -0.48
CA ARG A 145 0.30 11.41 0.00
C ARG A 145 1.38 10.33 -0.11
N ILE A 146 1.11 9.10 0.31
CA ILE A 146 2.08 7.99 0.26
C ILE A 146 2.47 7.69 -1.19
N ILE A 147 1.49 7.57 -2.09
CA ILE A 147 1.75 7.29 -3.51
C ILE A 147 2.56 8.42 -4.13
N THR A 148 2.20 9.67 -3.88
CA THR A 148 2.90 10.85 -4.41
C THR A 148 4.34 10.93 -3.91
N ILE A 149 4.58 10.72 -2.61
CA ILE A 149 5.92 10.79 -2.01
C ILE A 149 6.84 9.74 -2.63
N VAL A 150 6.42 8.47 -2.69
CA VAL A 150 7.24 7.40 -3.26
C VAL A 150 7.53 7.66 -4.73
N ALA A 151 6.51 8.01 -5.51
CA ALA A 151 6.66 8.30 -6.95
C ALA A 151 7.64 9.46 -7.20
N THR A 152 7.46 10.58 -6.48
CA THR A 152 8.31 11.77 -6.65
C THR A 152 9.75 11.53 -6.21
N ILE A 153 9.96 10.92 -5.03
CA ILE A 153 11.32 10.64 -4.54
C ILE A 153 12.05 9.65 -5.45
N ALA A 154 11.35 8.66 -5.99
CA ALA A 154 11.95 7.72 -6.92
C ALA A 154 12.34 8.42 -8.24
N ASP A 155 11.44 9.18 -8.85
CA ASP A 155 11.68 9.91 -10.11
C ASP A 155 12.80 10.96 -9.98
N ASP A 156 12.84 11.69 -8.85
CA ASP A 156 13.89 12.68 -8.59
C ASP A 156 15.28 12.06 -8.41
N ASN A 157 15.38 10.78 -8.08
CA ASN A 157 16.65 10.15 -7.69
C ASN A 157 17.13 9.02 -8.61
N ASP A 158 16.26 8.40 -9.44
CA ASP A 158 16.67 7.26 -10.26
C ASP A 158 17.77 7.62 -11.26
N ASP A 159 17.60 8.67 -12.05
CA ASP A 159 18.61 9.14 -13.01
C ASP A 159 19.93 9.52 -12.32
N LEU A 160 19.88 10.17 -11.16
CA LEU A 160 21.06 10.57 -10.40
C LEU A 160 21.81 9.35 -9.85
N LEU A 161 21.11 8.38 -9.29
CA LEU A 161 21.71 7.15 -8.78
C LEU A 161 22.23 6.27 -9.90
N GLN A 162 21.52 6.18 -11.03
CA GLN A 162 21.98 5.48 -12.22
C GLN A 162 23.25 6.08 -12.78
N ALA A 163 23.33 7.41 -12.89
CA ALA A 163 24.51 8.10 -13.42
C ALA A 163 25.75 7.93 -12.52
N GLU A 164 25.58 7.94 -11.20
CA GLU A 164 26.68 7.87 -10.25
C GLU A 164 27.11 6.42 -9.96
N PHE A 165 26.17 5.50 -9.84
CA PHE A 165 26.41 4.14 -9.36
C PHE A 165 25.99 3.02 -10.33
N GLY A 166 25.32 3.33 -11.42
CA GLY A 166 24.91 2.35 -12.44
C GLY A 166 26.10 1.72 -13.16
N GLN A 167 26.01 0.40 -13.48
CA GLN A 167 27.05 -0.32 -14.24
C GLN A 167 26.88 -0.10 -15.74
#